data_782247b06d285233efa1e08973fd3e66
#
_entry.id   782247b06d285233efa1e08973fd3e66
#
_cell.length_a   1.000
_cell.length_b   1.000
_cell.length_c   1.000
_cell.angle_alpha   90.00
_cell.angle_beta   90.00
_cell.angle_gamma   90.00
#
_symmetry.space_group_name_H-M   'P 1'
#
loop_
_entity.id
_entity.type
_entity.pdbx_description
1 polymer ?
#
loop_
_entity_poly.entity_id
_entity_poly.type
_entity_poly.pdbx_seq_one_letter_code
_entity_poly.pdbx_strand_id
1 'polypeptide(L)'
;MIGRFFGSLFGNAPAPAAGGAEPAPPSTEDDELRDTVESLDRLRRAVRAAGAALPPLVTSQVRQIEDVLRPLLGHIAEHGASTEQRVLLNAIITNYLPTPLRAYTGISERERSDDSEATALLVEQLTTLEGIARDLDNQVRTGAIAELSTHGRFLEDKFAPSTLQLGER
;
A
#
# COMPACT_ATOMS: atom_id res chain seq x y z
N MET A 1 48.66 -34.73 -28.98
CA MET A 1 49.49 -35.43 -27.97
C MET A 1 49.12 -34.82 -26.63
N ILE A 2 48.37 -35.54 -25.90
CA ILE A 2 48.69 -36.26 -24.68
C ILE A 2 49.10 -35.32 -23.56
N GLY A 3 48.26 -35.29 -22.55
CA GLY A 3 48.66 -35.46 -21.20
C GLY A 3 47.62 -35.06 -20.16
N ARG A 4 46.88 -36.04 -19.76
CA ARG A 4 46.13 -36.13 -18.49
C ARG A 4 47.07 -35.86 -17.34
N PHE A 5 46.61 -35.12 -16.32
CA PHE A 5 46.94 -35.50 -14.94
C PHE A 5 45.80 -35.13 -13.99
N PHE A 6 45.18 -36.16 -13.51
CA PHE A 6 44.35 -36.19 -12.31
C PHE A 6 45.26 -35.95 -11.10
N GLY A 7 44.86 -35.04 -10.22
CA GLY A 7 45.43 -34.83 -8.91
C GLY A 7 44.34 -34.54 -7.89
N SER A 8 43.76 -35.63 -7.41
CA SER A 8 42.90 -35.65 -6.25
C SER A 8 43.73 -35.25 -5.01
N LEU A 9 43.30 -34.21 -4.31
CA LEU A 9 43.64 -34.01 -2.88
C LEU A 9 42.39 -33.59 -2.16
N PHE A 10 41.81 -34.56 -1.51
CA PHE A 10 40.84 -34.38 -0.45
C PHE A 10 41.51 -33.62 0.69
N GLY A 11 41.24 -32.32 0.77
CA GLY A 11 41.49 -31.50 1.95
C GLY A 11 40.14 -31.30 2.62
N ASN A 12 39.94 -32.02 3.69
CA ASN A 12 38.76 -31.87 4.60
C ASN A 12 38.91 -30.55 5.32
N ALA A 13 38.26 -29.48 4.81
CA ALA A 13 38.03 -28.26 5.56
C ALA A 13 36.62 -28.32 6.17
N PRO A 14 36.47 -28.03 7.45
CA PRO A 14 35.14 -27.98 8.05
C PRO A 14 34.35 -26.83 7.40
N ALA A 15 33.19 -27.17 6.86
CA ALA A 15 32.24 -26.18 6.37
C ALA A 15 31.92 -25.16 7.47
N PRO A 16 31.96 -23.85 7.17
CA PRO A 16 31.35 -22.90 8.09
C PRO A 16 29.89 -23.25 8.18
N ALA A 17 29.41 -23.45 9.39
CA ALA A 17 28.01 -23.61 9.70
C ALA A 17 27.26 -22.46 9.00
N ALA A 18 26.50 -22.80 7.98
CA ALA A 18 25.49 -21.92 7.47
C ALA A 18 24.52 -21.67 8.62
N GLY A 19 24.66 -20.52 9.26
CA GLY A 19 23.63 -19.99 10.15
C GLY A 19 22.37 -19.92 9.30
N GLY A 20 21.46 -20.85 9.52
CA GLY A 20 20.14 -20.79 8.93
C GLY A 20 19.56 -19.46 9.34
N ALA A 21 19.40 -18.55 8.38
CA ALA A 21 18.51 -17.43 8.55
C ALA A 21 17.14 -18.08 8.75
N GLU A 22 16.69 -18.12 10.00
CA GLU A 22 15.34 -18.51 10.36
C GLU A 22 14.42 -17.60 9.52
N PRO A 23 13.52 -18.13 8.68
CA PRO A 23 12.63 -17.30 7.91
C PRO A 23 11.88 -16.43 8.91
N ALA A 24 11.96 -15.10 8.74
CA ALA A 24 11.21 -14.17 9.57
C ALA A 24 9.76 -14.65 9.60
N PRO A 25 9.10 -14.67 10.76
CA PRO A 25 7.70 -15.06 10.85
C PRO A 25 6.92 -14.21 9.86
N PRO A 26 5.93 -14.79 9.14
CA PRO A 26 5.11 -14.00 8.22
C PRO A 26 4.51 -12.84 9.00
N SER A 27 4.78 -11.61 8.54
CA SER A 27 4.13 -10.43 9.09
C SER A 27 2.62 -10.66 9.02
N THR A 28 1.95 -10.47 10.14
CA THR A 28 0.50 -10.54 10.16
C THR A 28 -0.07 -9.36 9.37
N GLU A 29 -1.27 -9.49 8.84
CA GLU A 29 -1.94 -8.38 8.13
C GLU A 29 -1.98 -7.09 8.96
N ASP A 30 -2.12 -7.23 10.27
CA ASP A 30 -2.09 -6.12 11.23
C ASP A 30 -0.71 -5.45 11.30
N ASP A 31 0.39 -6.20 11.18
CA ASP A 31 1.74 -5.66 11.18
C ASP A 31 2.01 -4.88 9.87
N GLU A 32 1.59 -5.42 8.72
CA GLU A 32 1.69 -4.72 7.43
C GLU A 32 0.89 -3.42 7.42
N LEU A 33 -0.31 -3.43 7.98
CA LEU A 33 -1.15 -2.23 8.07
C LEU A 33 -0.52 -1.19 9.01
N ARG A 34 0.04 -1.63 10.14
CA ARG A 34 0.76 -0.75 11.07
C ARG A 34 1.96 -0.10 10.40
N ASP A 35 2.77 -0.87 9.67
CA ASP A 35 3.91 -0.36 8.91
C ASP A 35 3.49 0.66 7.84
N THR A 36 2.33 0.45 7.23
CA THR A 36 1.75 1.36 6.25
C THR A 36 1.31 2.69 6.91
N VAL A 37 0.67 2.64 8.09
CA VAL A 37 0.32 3.82 8.89
C VAL A 37 1.57 4.60 9.29
N GLU A 38 2.60 3.93 9.79
CA GLU A 38 3.87 4.57 10.16
C GLU A 38 4.55 5.23 8.95
N SER A 39 4.43 4.61 7.78
CA SER A 39 4.97 5.16 6.53
C SER A 39 4.23 6.44 6.11
N LEU A 40 2.92 6.51 6.26
CA LEU A 40 2.13 7.72 6.03
C LEU A 40 2.53 8.84 7.00
N ASP A 41 2.71 8.52 8.28
CA ASP A 41 3.17 9.50 9.28
C ASP A 41 4.60 9.98 9.00
N ARG A 42 5.46 9.12 8.49
CA ARG A 42 6.82 9.45 8.06
C ARG A 42 6.81 10.38 6.86
N LEU A 43 5.95 10.11 5.86
CA LEU A 43 5.74 10.98 4.71
C LEU A 43 5.26 12.37 5.15
N ARG A 44 4.26 12.45 6.02
CA ARG A 44 3.75 13.72 6.56
C ARG A 44 4.83 14.54 7.25
N ARG A 45 5.70 13.88 8.05
CA ARG A 45 6.85 14.56 8.68
C ARG A 45 7.85 15.06 7.65
N ALA A 46 8.14 14.27 6.62
CA ALA A 46 9.05 14.65 5.54
C ALA A 46 8.52 15.86 4.75
N VAL A 47 7.23 15.90 4.40
CA VAL A 47 6.59 17.03 3.72
C VAL A 47 6.66 18.29 4.58
N ARG A 48 6.39 18.20 5.89
CA ARG A 48 6.52 19.33 6.82
C ARG A 48 7.96 19.82 6.94
N ALA A 49 8.92 18.91 6.99
CA ALA A 49 10.33 19.26 7.07
C ALA A 49 10.84 19.90 5.77
N ALA A 50 10.31 19.52 4.62
CA ALA A 50 10.62 20.14 3.33
C ALA A 50 10.13 21.60 3.25
N GLY A 51 9.09 21.98 4.01
CA GLY A 51 8.65 23.36 4.25
C GLY A 51 8.66 24.23 2.99
N ALA A 52 9.50 25.26 3.00
CA ALA A 52 9.62 26.23 1.90
C ALA A 52 10.18 25.65 0.57
N ALA A 53 10.69 24.40 0.59
CA ALA A 53 11.16 23.74 -0.63
C ALA A 53 10.00 23.19 -1.49
N LEU A 54 8.78 23.16 -0.95
CA LEU A 54 7.58 22.73 -1.67
C LEU A 54 6.63 23.92 -1.86
N PRO A 55 6.13 24.16 -3.07
CA PRO A 55 5.09 25.15 -3.31
C PRO A 55 3.84 24.92 -2.46
N PRO A 56 3.12 25.97 -2.05
CA PRO A 56 1.89 25.82 -1.28
C PRO A 56 0.84 24.90 -1.93
N LEU A 57 0.74 24.96 -3.27
CA LEU A 57 -0.15 24.11 -4.04
C LEU A 57 0.20 22.63 -3.88
N VAL A 58 1.48 22.27 -4.00
CA VAL A 58 1.97 20.89 -3.81
C VAL A 58 1.68 20.40 -2.39
N THR A 59 1.95 21.24 -1.39
CA THR A 59 1.68 20.91 0.02
C THR A 59 0.17 20.70 0.26
N SER A 60 -0.68 21.52 -0.36
CA SER A 60 -2.14 21.37 -0.28
C SER A 60 -2.61 20.07 -0.91
N GLN A 61 -2.08 19.74 -2.10
CA GLN A 61 -2.42 18.50 -2.81
C GLN A 61 -2.04 17.26 -1.99
N VAL A 62 -0.82 17.23 -1.44
CA VAL A 62 -0.40 16.11 -0.57
C VAL A 62 -1.32 15.96 0.64
N ARG A 63 -1.74 17.06 1.25
CA ARG A 63 -2.69 17.02 2.35
C ARG A 63 -4.04 16.45 1.94
N GLN A 64 -4.57 16.81 0.77
CA GLN A 64 -5.82 16.25 0.24
C GLN A 64 -5.72 14.72 0.05
N ILE A 65 -4.58 14.24 -0.44
CA ILE A 65 -4.34 12.79 -0.55
C ILE A 65 -4.28 12.13 0.85
N GLU A 66 -3.58 12.74 1.82
CA GLU A 66 -3.56 12.25 3.21
C GLU A 66 -4.96 12.18 3.83
N ASP A 67 -5.83 13.16 3.54
CA ASP A 67 -7.21 13.23 4.04
C ASP A 67 -8.08 12.09 3.49
N VAL A 68 -7.74 11.51 2.35
CA VAL A 68 -8.37 10.29 1.81
C VAL A 68 -7.73 9.03 2.41
N LEU A 69 -6.40 8.95 2.44
CA LEU A 69 -5.69 7.73 2.83
C LEU A 69 -5.83 7.41 4.32
N ARG A 70 -5.88 8.40 5.19
CA ARG A 70 -5.94 8.19 6.64
C ARG A 70 -7.25 7.55 7.10
N PRO A 71 -8.44 8.04 6.71
CA PRO A 71 -9.70 7.36 6.99
C PRO A 71 -9.80 5.97 6.34
N LEU A 72 -9.23 5.80 5.14
CA LEU A 72 -9.18 4.51 4.47
C LEU A 72 -8.37 3.47 5.27
N LEU A 73 -7.21 3.84 5.80
CA LEU A 73 -6.42 2.97 6.68
C LEU A 73 -7.21 2.55 7.94
N GLY A 74 -7.93 3.49 8.56
CA GLY A 74 -8.81 3.19 9.70
C GLY A 74 -9.94 2.23 9.32
N HIS A 75 -10.58 2.46 8.17
CA HIS A 75 -11.64 1.58 7.68
C HIS A 75 -11.13 0.15 7.39
N ILE A 76 -9.95 0.02 6.78
CA ILE A 76 -9.32 -1.28 6.53
C ILE A 76 -8.96 -2.01 7.83
N ALA A 77 -8.51 -1.27 8.86
CA ALA A 77 -8.24 -1.85 10.17
C ALA A 77 -9.49 -2.47 10.83
N GLU A 78 -10.65 -1.89 10.57
CA GLU A 78 -11.93 -2.32 11.18
C GLU A 78 -12.65 -3.38 10.36
N HIS A 79 -12.56 -3.32 9.04
CA HIS A 79 -13.40 -4.11 8.13
C HIS A 79 -12.59 -5.03 7.20
N GLY A 80 -11.26 -4.88 7.16
CA GLY A 80 -10.41 -5.59 6.22
C GLY A 80 -10.43 -4.98 4.81
N ALA A 81 -9.61 -5.54 3.94
CA ALA A 81 -9.56 -5.28 2.51
C ALA A 81 -8.92 -6.45 1.77
N SER A 82 -9.10 -6.54 0.45
CA SER A 82 -8.41 -7.57 -0.32
C SER A 82 -6.90 -7.35 -0.33
N THR A 83 -6.15 -8.42 -0.61
CA THR A 83 -4.69 -8.34 -0.72
C THR A 83 -4.26 -7.32 -1.77
N GLU A 84 -4.93 -7.26 -2.92
CA GLU A 84 -4.64 -6.31 -3.98
C GLU A 84 -4.86 -4.86 -3.52
N GLN A 85 -5.93 -4.61 -2.78
CA GLN A 85 -6.24 -3.29 -2.23
C GLN A 85 -5.18 -2.84 -1.21
N ARG A 86 -4.75 -3.74 -0.32
CA ARG A 86 -3.68 -3.47 0.65
C ARG A 86 -2.33 -3.21 -0.03
N VAL A 87 -1.98 -4.03 -1.04
CA VAL A 87 -0.75 -3.84 -1.82
C VAL A 87 -0.75 -2.50 -2.55
N LEU A 88 -1.86 -2.12 -3.18
CA LEU A 88 -1.98 -0.83 -3.86
C LEU A 88 -1.88 0.33 -2.86
N LEU A 89 -2.58 0.26 -1.73
CA LEU A 89 -2.52 1.27 -0.68
C LEU A 89 -1.09 1.46 -0.15
N ASN A 90 -0.41 0.35 0.16
CA ASN A 90 0.98 0.39 0.59
C ASN A 90 1.89 1.01 -0.49
N ALA A 91 1.73 0.64 -1.76
CA ALA A 91 2.51 1.20 -2.86
C ALA A 91 2.29 2.71 -3.04
N ILE A 92 1.06 3.21 -2.89
CA ILE A 92 0.75 4.65 -2.92
C ILE A 92 1.56 5.37 -1.84
N ILE A 93 1.52 4.87 -0.61
CA ILE A 93 2.11 5.53 0.57
C ILE A 93 3.64 5.43 0.60
N THR A 94 4.19 4.27 0.24
CA THR A 94 5.63 4.00 0.39
C THR A 94 6.45 4.35 -0.85
N ASN A 95 5.82 4.39 -2.02
CA ASN A 95 6.53 4.57 -3.28
C ASN A 95 5.96 5.71 -4.15
N TYR A 96 4.68 5.66 -4.51
CA TYR A 96 4.13 6.57 -5.53
C TYR A 96 4.05 8.02 -5.05
N LEU A 97 3.77 8.28 -3.78
CA LEU A 97 3.79 9.63 -3.21
C LEU A 97 5.22 10.13 -2.90
N PRO A 98 6.07 9.38 -2.16
CA PRO A 98 7.37 9.92 -1.78
C PRO A 98 8.36 10.04 -2.94
N THR A 99 8.25 9.24 -4.00
CA THR A 99 9.21 9.26 -5.10
C THR A 99 9.19 10.58 -5.89
N PRO A 100 8.06 11.08 -6.40
CA PRO A 100 8.03 12.35 -7.11
C PRO A 100 8.36 13.54 -6.19
N LEU A 101 7.96 13.51 -4.92
CA LEU A 101 8.31 14.56 -3.96
C LEU A 101 9.81 14.64 -3.71
N ARG A 102 10.50 13.51 -3.58
CA ARG A 102 11.97 13.46 -3.44
C ARG A 102 12.66 13.94 -4.70
N ALA A 103 12.19 13.51 -5.88
CA ALA A 103 12.74 13.97 -7.14
C ALA A 103 12.61 15.49 -7.28
N TYR A 104 11.44 16.04 -6.95
CA TYR A 104 11.19 17.49 -7.00
C TYR A 104 12.06 18.28 -6.01
N THR A 105 12.21 17.80 -4.78
CA THR A 105 13.09 18.49 -3.79
C THR A 105 14.57 18.41 -4.14
N GLY A 106 14.96 17.48 -5.00
CA GLY A 106 16.33 17.31 -5.48
C GLY A 106 16.75 18.24 -6.63
N ILE A 107 15.80 18.89 -7.32
CA ILE A 107 16.11 19.86 -8.38
C ILE A 107 16.47 21.25 -7.81
N SER A 108 17.04 22.14 -8.65
CA SER A 108 17.46 23.47 -8.21
C SER A 108 16.25 24.34 -7.78
N GLU A 109 16.48 25.30 -6.90
CA GLU A 109 15.44 26.23 -6.44
C GLU A 109 14.79 27.01 -7.59
N ARG A 110 15.58 27.37 -8.62
CA ARG A 110 15.05 28.04 -9.82
C ARG A 110 14.05 27.19 -10.58
N GLU A 111 14.25 25.88 -10.63
CA GLU A 111 13.36 24.91 -11.28
C GLU A 111 12.15 24.55 -10.42
N ARG A 112 12.14 24.93 -9.15
CA ARG A 112 11.03 24.73 -8.20
C ARG A 112 10.11 25.94 -8.05
N SER A 113 10.16 26.93 -8.97
CA SER A 113 9.23 28.06 -8.93
C SER A 113 7.79 27.58 -9.16
N ASP A 114 6.83 28.34 -8.65
CA ASP A 114 5.41 27.99 -8.73
C ASP A 114 4.93 27.82 -10.19
N ASP A 115 5.48 28.58 -11.12
CA ASP A 115 5.15 28.55 -12.54
C ASP A 115 6.07 27.62 -13.37
N SER A 116 6.90 26.81 -12.75
CA SER A 116 7.83 25.93 -13.46
C SER A 116 7.13 24.70 -14.05
N GLU A 117 7.70 24.17 -15.13
CA GLU A 117 7.26 22.92 -15.72
C GLU A 117 7.35 21.75 -14.71
N ALA A 118 8.40 21.72 -13.87
CA ALA A 118 8.56 20.71 -12.85
C ALA A 118 7.44 20.75 -11.79
N THR A 119 6.99 21.95 -11.41
CA THR A 119 5.85 22.13 -10.51
C THR A 119 4.56 21.66 -11.17
N ALA A 120 4.31 22.03 -12.42
CA ALA A 120 3.13 21.59 -13.17
C ALA A 120 3.07 20.04 -13.28
N LEU A 121 4.17 19.41 -13.64
CA LEU A 121 4.28 17.94 -13.73
C LEU A 121 4.03 17.27 -12.38
N LEU A 122 4.60 17.80 -11.29
CA LEU A 122 4.36 17.25 -9.96
C LEU A 122 2.89 17.35 -9.56
N VAL A 123 2.25 18.50 -9.79
CA VAL A 123 0.83 18.71 -9.50
C VAL A 123 -0.05 17.75 -10.30
N GLU A 124 0.24 17.53 -11.57
CA GLU A 124 -0.48 16.55 -12.40
C GLU A 124 -0.35 15.13 -11.87
N GLN A 125 0.87 14.72 -11.47
CA GLN A 125 1.10 13.41 -10.85
C GLN A 125 0.34 13.25 -9.52
N LEU A 126 0.36 14.27 -8.66
CA LEU A 126 -0.36 14.25 -7.40
C LEU A 126 -1.88 14.22 -7.60
N THR A 127 -2.40 14.94 -8.60
CA THR A 127 -3.82 14.89 -8.97
C THR A 127 -4.24 13.49 -9.42
N THR A 128 -3.40 12.85 -10.21
CA THR A 128 -3.63 11.45 -10.64
C THR A 128 -3.62 10.49 -9.43
N LEU A 129 -2.68 10.65 -8.52
CA LEU A 129 -2.60 9.84 -7.30
C LEU A 129 -3.79 10.07 -6.37
N GLU A 130 -4.29 11.30 -6.27
CA GLU A 130 -5.51 11.59 -5.51
C GLU A 130 -6.72 10.85 -6.11
N GLY A 131 -6.86 10.86 -7.43
CA GLY A 131 -7.90 10.08 -8.13
C GLY A 131 -7.82 8.59 -7.80
N ILE A 132 -6.62 8.00 -7.91
CA ILE A 132 -6.38 6.58 -7.58
C ILE A 132 -6.72 6.28 -6.12
N ALA A 133 -6.33 7.15 -5.17
CA ALA A 133 -6.63 6.98 -3.75
C ALA A 133 -8.14 7.02 -3.47
N ARG A 134 -8.89 7.93 -4.11
CA ARG A 134 -10.36 8.01 -4.01
C ARG A 134 -11.06 6.80 -4.60
N ASP A 135 -10.59 6.31 -5.75
CA ASP A 135 -11.13 5.11 -6.38
C ASP A 135 -10.90 3.89 -5.50
N LEU A 136 -9.73 3.77 -4.88
CA LEU A 136 -9.43 2.71 -3.92
C LEU A 136 -10.34 2.80 -2.68
N ASP A 137 -10.54 3.98 -2.10
CA ASP A 137 -11.45 4.19 -0.96
C ASP A 137 -12.89 3.76 -1.33
N ASN A 138 -13.37 4.15 -2.50
CA ASN A 138 -14.69 3.73 -2.99
C ASN A 138 -14.80 2.21 -3.17
N GLN A 139 -13.79 1.56 -3.75
CA GLN A 139 -13.78 0.11 -3.97
C GLN A 139 -13.79 -0.65 -2.65
N VAL A 140 -12.99 -0.24 -1.67
CA VAL A 140 -12.95 -0.87 -0.35
C VAL A 140 -14.31 -0.74 0.35
N ARG A 141 -14.91 0.44 0.37
CA ARG A 141 -16.21 0.67 1.01
C ARG A 141 -17.36 -0.04 0.30
N THR A 142 -17.36 -0.04 -1.03
CA THR A 142 -18.40 -0.74 -1.82
C THR A 142 -18.27 -2.26 -1.66
N GLY A 143 -17.06 -2.80 -1.57
CA GLY A 143 -16.81 -4.20 -1.29
C GLY A 143 -17.40 -4.64 0.04
N ALA A 144 -17.19 -3.88 1.10
CA ALA A 144 -17.75 -4.14 2.43
C ALA A 144 -19.31 -4.14 2.41
N ILE A 145 -19.93 -3.21 1.68
CA ILE A 145 -21.40 -3.16 1.54
C ILE A 145 -21.92 -4.38 0.76
N ALA A 146 -21.22 -4.79 -0.29
CA ALA A 146 -21.60 -5.97 -1.08
C ALA A 146 -21.51 -7.26 -0.26
N GLU A 147 -20.50 -7.41 0.58
CA GLU A 147 -20.35 -8.55 1.50
C GLU A 147 -21.49 -8.59 2.54
N LEU A 148 -21.82 -7.46 3.16
CA LEU A 148 -22.95 -7.36 4.09
C LEU A 148 -24.27 -7.72 3.43
N SER A 149 -24.51 -7.25 2.20
CA SER A 149 -25.71 -7.56 1.42
C SER A 149 -25.81 -9.05 1.09
N THR A 150 -24.69 -9.69 0.76
CA THR A 150 -24.63 -11.12 0.48
C THR A 150 -24.89 -11.95 1.74
N HIS A 151 -24.33 -11.55 2.88
CA HIS A 151 -24.58 -12.19 4.17
C HIS A 151 -26.05 -12.04 4.61
N GLY A 152 -26.63 -10.85 4.43
CA GLY A 152 -28.05 -10.60 4.73
C GLY A 152 -28.98 -11.52 3.96
N ARG A 153 -28.77 -11.66 2.65
CA ARG A 153 -29.56 -12.60 1.81
C ARG A 153 -29.40 -14.05 2.24
N PHE A 154 -28.18 -14.48 2.56
CA PHE A 154 -27.92 -15.84 3.03
C PHE A 154 -28.65 -16.14 4.35
N LEU A 155 -28.70 -15.17 5.27
CA LEU A 155 -29.44 -15.31 6.53
C LEU A 155 -30.95 -15.34 6.30
N GLU A 156 -31.48 -14.50 5.43
CA GLU A 156 -32.90 -14.50 5.05
C GLU A 156 -33.31 -15.85 4.44
N ASP A 157 -32.52 -16.39 3.50
CA ASP A 157 -32.80 -17.71 2.89
C ASP A 157 -32.70 -18.85 3.90
N LYS A 158 -31.77 -18.77 4.86
CA LYS A 158 -31.56 -19.82 5.85
C LYS A 158 -32.58 -19.80 6.98
N PHE A 159 -33.11 -18.63 7.32
CA PHE A 159 -34.09 -18.43 8.39
C PHE A 159 -35.50 -18.10 7.88
N ALA A 160 -35.73 -18.09 6.56
CA ALA A 160 -37.06 -18.05 6.01
C ALA A 160 -37.85 -19.24 6.56
N PRO A 161 -39.03 -19.04 7.20
CA PRO A 161 -39.82 -20.13 7.72
C PRO A 161 -40.21 -21.04 6.54
N SER A 162 -39.75 -22.28 6.59
CA SER A 162 -40.28 -23.32 5.68
C SER A 162 -41.76 -23.37 5.86
N THR A 163 -42.50 -22.75 4.97
CA THR A 163 -43.94 -23.02 4.81
C THR A 163 -44.06 -24.43 4.26
N LEU A 164 -43.93 -25.41 5.16
CA LEU A 164 -44.49 -26.73 4.90
C LEU A 164 -46.03 -26.54 4.75
N GLN A 165 -46.48 -26.45 3.51
CA GLN A 165 -47.87 -26.64 3.20
C GLN A 165 -48.24 -28.08 3.62
N LEU A 166 -48.78 -28.20 4.82
CA LEU A 166 -49.61 -29.36 5.17
C LEU A 166 -50.85 -29.30 4.27
N GLY A 167 -50.79 -30.10 3.21
CA GLY A 167 -51.95 -30.32 2.36
C GLY A 167 -53.07 -30.92 3.19
N GLU A 168 -54.14 -30.18 3.33
CA GLU A 168 -55.45 -30.71 3.73
C GLU A 168 -55.93 -31.70 2.68
N ARG A 169 -56.25 -32.90 3.17
CA ARG A 169 -57.17 -33.82 2.57
C ARG A 169 -58.42 -33.83 3.38
#